data_c12ab7b6d6ec7126d4892872a6572abe
#
_entry.id   c12ab7b6d6ec7126d4892872a6572abe
#
_cell.length_a   1.000
_cell.length_b   1.000
_cell.length_c   1.000
_cell.angle_alpha   90.00
_cell.angle_beta   90.00
_cell.angle_gamma   90.00
#
_symmetry.space_group_name_H-M   'P 1'
#
loop_
_entity.id
_entity.type
_entity.pdbx_description
1 polymer ?
#
loop_
_entity_poly.entity_id
_entity_poly.type
_entity_poly.pdbx_seq_one_letter_code
_entity_poly.pdbx_strand_id
1 'polypeptide(L)'
;MSLELVLSCVPTERKNEYIGKIFKGCSHDEIKEYITMLNLYFKTEGSIQKTSELMYVHKNTLQYRINKLKEISGYDVRKPGESAALYIAMRIALDLDY
;
A
#
# COMPACT_ATOMS: atom_id res chain seq x y z
N MET A 1 7.95 13.07 16.46
CA MET A 1 7.04 11.95 16.76
C MET A 1 7.10 10.96 15.62
N SER A 2 7.34 9.70 15.90
CA SER A 2 7.42 8.67 14.86
C SER A 2 6.03 8.10 14.52
N LEU A 3 5.87 7.64 13.28
CA LEU A 3 4.64 7.01 12.86
C LEU A 3 4.41 5.70 13.64
N GLU A 4 5.47 4.98 13.96
CA GLU A 4 5.38 3.77 14.77
C GLU A 4 4.74 4.03 16.14
N LEU A 5 5.10 5.14 16.79
CA LEU A 5 4.53 5.50 18.07
C LEU A 5 3.03 5.82 17.94
N VAL A 6 2.65 6.54 16.89
CA VAL A 6 1.24 6.84 16.61
C VAL A 6 0.46 5.56 16.37
N LEU A 7 1.00 4.66 15.53
CA LEU A 7 0.32 3.39 15.20
C LEU A 7 0.19 2.47 16.40
N SER A 8 1.15 2.51 17.33
CA SER A 8 1.07 1.68 18.55
C SER A 8 -0.12 2.05 19.44
N CYS A 9 -0.65 3.26 19.28
CA CYS A 9 -1.82 3.72 20.03
C CYS A 9 -3.15 3.30 19.39
N VAL A 10 -3.12 2.76 18.17
CA VAL A 10 -4.34 2.35 17.45
C VAL A 10 -4.64 0.89 17.77
N PRO A 11 -5.87 0.57 18.23
CA PRO A 11 -6.26 -0.82 18.50
C PRO A 11 -6.19 -1.69 17.24
N THR A 12 -5.85 -2.97 17.42
CA THR A 12 -5.78 -3.94 16.32
C THR A 12 -7.07 -4.00 15.51
N GLU A 13 -8.22 -3.92 16.17
CA GLU A 13 -9.52 -3.93 15.49
C GLU A 13 -9.66 -2.78 14.50
N ARG A 14 -9.21 -1.59 14.88
CA ARG A 14 -9.26 -0.41 14.01
C ARG A 14 -8.27 -0.52 12.85
N LYS A 15 -7.11 -1.11 13.11
CA LYS A 15 -6.12 -1.41 12.06
C LYS A 15 -6.73 -2.35 11.02
N ASN A 16 -7.38 -3.43 11.47
CA ASN A 16 -8.03 -4.38 10.57
C ASN A 16 -9.18 -3.74 9.78
N GLU A 17 -9.97 -2.88 10.41
CA GLU A 17 -11.03 -2.14 9.71
C GLU A 17 -10.46 -1.26 8.60
N TYR A 18 -9.36 -0.57 8.87
CA TYR A 18 -8.73 0.30 7.88
C TYR A 18 -8.23 -0.52 6.68
N ILE A 19 -7.55 -1.63 6.95
CA ILE A 19 -7.08 -2.54 5.89
C ILE A 19 -8.27 -3.06 5.06
N GLY A 20 -9.36 -3.44 5.70
CA GLY A 20 -10.57 -3.92 5.01
C GLY A 20 -11.21 -2.86 4.13
N LYS A 21 -11.13 -1.59 4.50
CA LYS A 21 -11.65 -0.49 3.68
C LYS A 21 -10.78 -0.17 2.48
N ILE A 22 -9.47 -0.19 2.66
CA ILE A 22 -8.52 0.12 1.58
C ILE A 22 -8.47 -1.03 0.56
N PHE A 23 -8.43 -2.27 1.02
CA PHE A 23 -8.26 -3.44 0.16
C PHE A 23 -9.54 -4.25 0.04
N LYS A 24 -10.65 -3.58 -0.28
CA LYS A 24 -11.98 -4.19 -0.38
C LYS A 24 -11.99 -5.39 -1.31
N GLY A 25 -12.47 -6.51 -0.80
CA GLY A 25 -12.63 -7.73 -1.60
C GLY A 25 -11.33 -8.46 -1.92
N CYS A 26 -10.20 -7.98 -1.45
CA CYS A 26 -8.91 -8.64 -1.68
C CYS A 26 -8.70 -9.79 -0.70
N SER A 27 -8.09 -10.87 -1.18
CA SER A 27 -7.63 -11.96 -0.32
C SER A 27 -6.39 -11.52 0.46
N HIS A 28 -6.03 -12.30 1.48
CA HIS A 28 -4.81 -12.03 2.26
C HIS A 28 -3.57 -11.98 1.35
N ASP A 29 -3.45 -12.91 0.41
CA ASP A 29 -2.32 -12.95 -0.51
C ASP A 29 -2.30 -11.74 -1.45
N GLU A 30 -3.45 -11.32 -1.94
CA GLU A 30 -3.54 -10.11 -2.77
C GLU A 30 -3.12 -8.86 -2.00
N ILE A 31 -3.54 -8.76 -0.74
CA ILE A 31 -3.12 -7.63 0.13
C ILE A 31 -1.60 -7.64 0.29
N LYS A 32 -1.00 -8.80 0.55
CA LYS A 32 0.46 -8.93 0.68
C LYS A 32 1.18 -8.44 -0.57
N GLU A 33 0.68 -8.78 -1.74
CA GLU A 33 1.26 -8.33 -3.02
C GLU A 33 1.17 -6.81 -3.16
N TYR A 34 0.03 -6.21 -2.81
CA TYR A 34 -0.11 -4.75 -2.84
C TYR A 34 0.82 -4.08 -1.82
N ILE A 35 0.97 -4.65 -0.62
CA ILE A 35 1.87 -4.10 0.39
C ILE A 35 3.32 -4.13 -0.10
N THR A 36 3.74 -5.22 -0.74
CA THR A 36 5.08 -5.32 -1.34
C THR A 36 5.27 -4.23 -2.39
N MET A 37 4.30 -4.05 -3.28
CA MET A 37 4.33 -3.02 -4.31
C MET A 37 4.44 -1.62 -3.72
N LEU A 38 3.58 -1.30 -2.74
CA LEU A 38 3.58 0.01 -2.09
C LEU A 38 4.89 0.27 -1.36
N ASN A 39 5.41 -0.72 -0.64
CA ASN A 39 6.66 -0.58 0.08
C ASN A 39 7.82 -0.23 -0.86
N LEU A 40 7.93 -0.93 -1.99
CA LEU A 40 8.96 -0.66 -2.98
C LEU A 40 8.75 0.69 -3.66
N TYR A 41 7.50 1.03 -3.95
CA TYR A 41 7.17 2.31 -4.58
C TYR A 41 7.62 3.49 -3.70
N PHE A 42 7.32 3.44 -2.41
CA PHE A 42 7.73 4.51 -1.49
C PHE A 42 9.24 4.51 -1.25
N LYS A 43 9.89 3.34 -1.19
CA LYS A 43 11.35 3.25 -1.05
C LYS A 43 12.09 3.82 -2.25
N THR A 44 11.53 3.74 -3.43
CA THR A 44 12.12 4.31 -4.65
C THR A 44 11.68 5.76 -4.89
N GLU A 45 11.03 6.36 -3.92
CA GLU A 45 10.51 7.73 -4.00
C GLU A 45 9.57 7.94 -5.19
N GLY A 46 8.73 6.93 -5.45
CA GLY A 46 7.71 6.99 -6.49
C GLY A 46 8.20 6.69 -7.90
N SER A 47 9.36 6.06 -8.04
CA SER A 47 9.86 5.69 -9.35
C SER A 47 9.16 4.43 -9.87
N ILE A 48 8.35 4.58 -10.91
CA ILE A 48 7.69 3.46 -11.58
C ILE A 48 8.73 2.50 -12.17
N GLN A 49 9.75 3.05 -12.83
CA GLN A 49 10.80 2.22 -13.45
C GLN A 49 11.55 1.40 -12.42
N LYS A 50 12.07 2.04 -11.37
CA LYS A 50 12.83 1.33 -10.32
C LYS A 50 11.97 0.30 -9.60
N THR A 51 10.71 0.66 -9.30
CA THR A 51 9.79 -0.26 -8.64
C THR A 51 9.52 -1.49 -9.50
N SER A 52 9.27 -1.30 -10.80
CA SER A 52 9.03 -2.42 -11.71
C SER A 52 10.24 -3.34 -11.80
N GLU A 53 11.46 -2.76 -11.86
CA GLU A 53 12.69 -3.52 -11.87
C GLU A 53 12.85 -4.38 -10.60
N LEU A 54 12.60 -3.79 -9.44
CA LEU A 54 12.69 -4.49 -8.15
C LEU A 54 11.65 -5.59 -8.02
N MET A 55 10.48 -5.41 -8.62
CA MET A 55 9.41 -6.41 -8.61
C MET A 55 9.57 -7.46 -9.73
N TYR A 56 10.53 -7.28 -10.62
CA TYR A 56 10.72 -8.16 -11.78
C TYR A 56 9.47 -8.23 -12.66
N VAL A 57 8.80 -7.10 -12.86
CA VAL A 57 7.64 -6.99 -13.74
C VAL A 57 7.85 -5.84 -14.72
N HIS A 58 7.15 -5.88 -15.84
CA HIS A 58 7.15 -4.78 -16.79
C HIS A 58 6.46 -3.56 -16.18
N LYS A 59 6.91 -2.34 -16.53
CA LYS A 59 6.30 -1.11 -16.00
C LYS A 59 4.81 -1.01 -16.31
N ASN A 60 4.34 -1.55 -17.43
CA ASN A 60 2.92 -1.55 -17.79
C ASN A 60 2.13 -2.46 -16.83
N THR A 61 2.70 -3.58 -16.39
CA THR A 61 2.09 -4.45 -15.39
C THR A 61 1.98 -3.72 -14.06
N LEU A 62 3.02 -2.99 -13.67
CA LEU A 62 2.98 -2.19 -12.44
C LEU A 62 1.91 -1.10 -12.53
N GLN A 63 1.83 -0.37 -13.65
CA GLN A 63 0.81 0.64 -13.88
C GLN A 63 -0.61 0.05 -13.78
N TYR A 64 -0.80 -1.14 -14.36
CA TYR A 64 -2.07 -1.85 -14.26
C TYR A 64 -2.44 -2.14 -12.81
N ARG A 65 -1.48 -2.64 -12.03
CA ARG A 65 -1.71 -2.94 -10.60
C ARG A 65 -2.01 -1.69 -9.79
N ILE A 66 -1.32 -0.59 -10.08
CA ILE A 66 -1.59 0.70 -9.43
C ILE A 66 -3.01 1.18 -9.75
N ASN A 67 -3.42 1.08 -11.02
CA ASN A 67 -4.77 1.47 -11.43
C ASN A 67 -5.82 0.56 -10.80
N LYS A 68 -5.53 -0.72 -10.68
CA LYS A 68 -6.42 -1.67 -10.03
C LYS A 68 -6.63 -1.33 -8.56
N LEU A 69 -5.55 -1.01 -7.85
CA LEU A 69 -5.63 -0.60 -6.46
C LEU A 69 -6.40 0.72 -6.32
N LYS A 70 -6.24 1.64 -7.27
CA LYS A 70 -7.02 2.87 -7.31
C LYS A 70 -8.52 2.57 -7.39
N GLU A 71 -8.93 1.63 -8.24
CA GLU A 71 -10.32 1.22 -8.34
C GLU A 71 -10.83 0.61 -7.04
N ILE A 72 -10.03 -0.23 -6.40
CA ILE A 72 -10.39 -0.92 -5.17
C ILE A 72 -10.49 0.05 -3.99
N SER A 73 -9.46 0.86 -3.80
CA SER A 73 -9.31 1.72 -2.62
C SER A 73 -9.92 3.12 -2.78
N GLY A 74 -10.03 3.60 -4.00
CA GLY A 74 -10.39 4.98 -4.28
C GLY A 74 -9.21 5.94 -4.22
N TYR A 75 -7.99 5.46 -4.01
CA TYR A 75 -6.79 6.29 -3.89
C TYR A 75 -5.74 5.93 -4.93
N ASP A 76 -5.17 6.97 -5.55
CA ASP A 76 -4.09 6.83 -6.52
C ASP A 76 -2.76 7.17 -5.83
N VAL A 77 -1.89 6.19 -5.71
CA VAL A 77 -0.59 6.35 -5.03
C VAL A 77 0.31 7.39 -5.72
N ARG A 78 0.05 7.68 -7.00
CA ARG A 78 0.84 8.66 -7.77
C ARG A 78 0.46 10.10 -7.45
N LYS A 79 -0.65 10.32 -6.75
CA LYS A 79 -1.11 11.67 -6.36
C LYS A 79 -0.72 11.94 -4.90
N PRO A 80 0.00 13.05 -4.63
CA PRO A 80 0.54 13.31 -3.28
C PRO A 80 -0.48 13.25 -2.15
N GLY A 81 -1.66 13.83 -2.33
CA GLY A 81 -2.67 13.82 -1.28
C GLY A 81 -3.28 12.44 -1.04
N GLU A 82 -3.41 11.65 -2.10
CA GLU A 82 -4.00 10.31 -2.03
C GLU A 82 -2.97 9.25 -1.63
N SER A 83 -1.70 9.46 -1.94
CA SER A 83 -0.63 8.53 -1.59
C SER A 83 -0.49 8.37 -0.08
N ALA A 84 -0.81 9.41 0.70
CA ALA A 84 -0.73 9.35 2.16
C ALA A 84 -1.63 8.26 2.74
N ALA A 85 -2.85 8.11 2.21
CA ALA A 85 -3.77 7.07 2.67
C ALA A 85 -3.21 5.67 2.44
N LEU A 86 -2.58 5.46 1.28
CA LEU A 86 -1.96 4.19 0.94
C LEU A 86 -0.67 3.94 1.71
N TYR A 87 0.10 4.99 2.00
CA TYR A 87 1.27 4.87 2.85
C TYR A 87 0.90 4.42 4.26
N ILE A 88 -0.14 5.03 4.82
CA ILE A 88 -0.65 4.65 6.15
C ILE A 88 -1.15 3.20 6.13
N ALA A 89 -1.88 2.80 5.09
CA ALA A 89 -2.36 1.43 4.95
C ALA A 89 -1.21 0.43 4.92
N MET A 90 -0.15 0.75 4.17
CA MET A 90 1.05 -0.09 4.11
C MET A 90 1.71 -0.23 5.49
N ARG A 91 1.89 0.88 6.21
CA ARG A 91 2.52 0.85 7.54
C ARG A 91 1.68 0.07 8.54
N ILE A 92 0.36 0.23 8.49
CA ILE A 92 -0.56 -0.54 9.34
C ILE A 92 -0.47 -2.03 9.01
N ALA A 93 -0.47 -2.38 7.73
CA ALA A 93 -0.40 -3.77 7.31
C ALA A 93 0.92 -4.42 7.75
N LEU A 94 2.04 -3.72 7.62
CA LEU A 94 3.34 -4.22 8.08
C LEU A 94 3.35 -4.41 9.59
N ASP A 95 2.71 -3.52 10.34
CA ASP A 95 2.57 -3.65 11.79
C ASP A 95 1.71 -4.86 12.18
N LEU A 96 0.79 -5.27 11.30
CA LEU A 96 -0.04 -6.47 11.49
C LEU A 96 0.59 -7.74 10.90
N ASP A 97 1.86 -7.70 10.54
CA ASP A 97 2.61 -8.83 9.98
C ASP A 97 2.15 -9.29 8.59
N TYR A 98 1.66 -8.36 7.78
CA TYR A 98 1.42 -8.68 6.37
C TYR A 98 2.71 -8.85 5.60
#